data_b8aa3c6bb55b4cd6ca356c0f246ad181
#
_entry.id   b8aa3c6bb55b4cd6ca356c0f246ad181
#
_cell.length_a   1.000
_cell.length_b   1.000
_cell.length_c   1.000
_cell.angle_alpha   90.00
_cell.angle_beta   90.00
_cell.angle_gamma   90.00
#
_symmetry.space_group_name_H-M   'P 1'
#
loop_
_entity.id
_entity.type
_entity.pdbx_description
1 polymer ?
#
loop_
_entity_poly.entity_id
_entity_poly.type
_entity_poly.pdbx_seq_one_letter_code
_entity_poly.pdbx_strand_id
1 'polypeptide(L)'
;RELGIECNSTEALEYYQSLLHHSLYCHCDEAEEYVAVNAPFFSADDPNKSQLYPSKESVYLPLFSEKTGKMHNRAGLNWGQREGRNPNQAYIHIPKELRNFFPDRGQPFSVLTNDGFPFVCVVAQDEGKAIETTYNNSEFGEYFRNKLGLELGTKVELEDLDKFGSRYVKFTKIDEEEYYMEYERGINFSDNQ
;
A
#
# COMPACT_ATOMS: atom_id res chain seq x y z
N ARG A 1 16.84 -7.21 -28.31
CA ARG A 1 17.17 -8.49 -27.62
C ARG A 1 16.40 -8.49 -26.33
N GLU A 2 15.29 -9.18 -26.32
CA GLU A 2 14.52 -9.49 -25.10
C GLU A 2 15.39 -10.43 -24.25
N LEU A 3 15.85 -9.93 -23.13
CA LEU A 3 16.35 -10.76 -22.03
C LEU A 3 15.12 -11.17 -21.23
N GLY A 4 14.52 -12.30 -21.57
CA GLY A 4 13.54 -12.93 -20.71
C GLY A 4 14.24 -13.40 -19.44
N ILE A 5 14.09 -12.67 -18.36
CA ILE A 5 14.49 -13.10 -17.03
C ILE A 5 13.23 -13.74 -16.43
N GLU A 6 13.28 -15.06 -16.20
CA GLU A 6 12.30 -15.71 -15.34
C GLU A 6 12.58 -15.24 -13.91
N CYS A 7 11.75 -14.35 -13.38
CA CYS A 7 11.77 -13.93 -11.99
C CYS A 7 10.42 -14.25 -11.35
N ASN A 8 10.39 -14.45 -10.04
CA ASN A 8 9.15 -14.56 -9.31
C ASN A 8 8.48 -13.16 -9.21
N SER A 9 7.21 -13.13 -8.80
CA SER A 9 6.43 -11.88 -8.71
C SER A 9 7.10 -10.81 -7.84
N THR A 10 7.76 -11.24 -6.77
CA THR A 10 8.44 -10.35 -5.83
C THR A 10 9.66 -9.70 -6.49
N GLU A 11 10.51 -10.49 -7.17
CA GLU A 11 11.67 -9.99 -7.91
C GLU A 11 11.26 -9.06 -9.06
N ALA A 12 10.17 -9.38 -9.75
CA ALA A 12 9.61 -8.51 -10.78
C ALA A 12 9.17 -7.16 -10.20
N LEU A 13 8.52 -7.16 -9.03
CA LEU A 13 8.09 -5.95 -8.36
C LEU A 13 9.26 -5.14 -7.81
N GLU A 14 10.27 -5.77 -7.25
CA GLU A 14 11.51 -5.12 -6.83
C GLU A 14 12.19 -4.40 -8.00
N TYR A 15 12.25 -5.07 -9.14
CA TYR A 15 12.77 -4.48 -10.37
C TYR A 15 11.93 -3.28 -10.82
N TYR A 16 10.58 -3.41 -10.79
CA TYR A 16 9.67 -2.32 -11.12
C TYR A 16 9.80 -1.13 -10.17
N GLN A 17 9.90 -1.35 -8.87
CA GLN A 17 10.12 -0.29 -7.89
C GLN A 17 11.47 0.42 -8.12
N SER A 18 12.52 -0.34 -8.44
CA SER A 18 13.81 0.22 -8.81
C SER A 18 13.72 1.10 -10.06
N LEU A 19 12.99 0.66 -11.09
CA LEU A 19 12.76 1.45 -12.30
C LEU A 19 11.96 2.72 -12.02
N LEU A 20 10.88 2.62 -11.23
CA LEU A 20 10.07 3.78 -10.83
C LEU A 20 10.89 4.78 -10.01
N HIS A 21 11.70 4.30 -9.08
CA HIS A 21 12.58 5.17 -8.29
C HIS A 21 13.60 5.89 -9.16
N HIS A 22 14.17 5.23 -10.16
CA HIS A 22 15.07 5.86 -11.14
C HIS A 22 14.33 6.80 -12.09
N SER A 23 13.11 6.47 -12.52
CA SER A 23 12.32 7.30 -13.44
C SER A 23 11.81 8.59 -12.81
N LEU A 24 11.57 8.61 -11.50
CA LEU A 24 11.22 9.84 -10.76
C LEU A 24 12.36 10.86 -10.78
N TYR A 25 13.61 10.43 -11.02
CA TYR A 25 14.77 11.29 -11.13
C TYR A 25 15.23 11.53 -12.57
N CYS A 26 14.73 10.78 -13.54
CA CYS A 26 15.00 10.96 -14.95
C CYS A 26 13.77 11.58 -15.62
N HIS A 27 13.80 12.88 -15.93
CA HIS A 27 12.87 13.51 -16.86
C HIS A 27 13.13 12.97 -18.27
N CYS A 28 12.69 11.76 -18.54
CA CYS A 28 12.91 11.07 -19.79
C CYS A 28 11.55 10.60 -20.28
N ASP A 29 11.04 11.22 -21.34
CA ASP A 29 9.76 10.88 -21.96
C ASP A 29 9.68 9.40 -22.37
N GLU A 30 10.83 8.76 -22.59
CA GLU A 30 10.93 7.33 -22.90
C GLU A 30 10.53 6.40 -21.73
N ALA A 31 10.58 6.87 -20.48
CA ALA A 31 10.21 6.07 -19.31
C ALA A 31 8.69 5.85 -19.22
N GLU A 32 7.89 6.82 -19.64
CA GLU A 32 6.43 6.69 -19.68
C GLU A 32 5.99 5.65 -20.72
N GLU A 33 6.68 5.58 -21.85
CA GLU A 33 6.38 4.63 -22.93
C GLU A 33 6.75 3.18 -22.54
N TYR A 34 7.81 2.99 -21.75
CA TYR A 34 8.25 1.66 -21.30
C TYR A 34 7.38 1.08 -20.17
N VAL A 35 6.88 1.92 -19.29
CA VAL A 35 5.98 1.53 -18.21
C VAL A 35 4.59 1.18 -18.75
N ALA A 36 4.15 1.84 -19.83
CA ALA A 36 2.85 1.60 -20.45
C ALA A 36 2.70 0.23 -21.12
N VAL A 37 3.81 -0.43 -21.50
CA VAL A 37 3.75 -1.63 -22.36
C VAL A 37 3.58 -2.94 -21.59
N ASN A 38 3.92 -3.02 -20.29
CA ASN A 38 4.00 -4.29 -19.57
C ASN A 38 3.23 -4.40 -18.24
N ALA A 39 2.62 -3.33 -17.76
CA ALA A 39 1.69 -3.43 -16.64
C ALA A 39 0.26 -3.38 -17.18
N PRO A 40 -0.67 -4.20 -16.69
CA PRO A 40 -2.08 -3.97 -16.95
C PRO A 40 -2.48 -2.68 -16.23
N PHE A 41 -2.23 -1.53 -16.89
CA PHE A 41 -2.70 -0.25 -16.42
C PHE A 41 -4.22 -0.24 -16.52
N PHE A 42 -4.87 -0.49 -15.43
CA PHE A 42 -6.26 -0.15 -15.28
C PHE A 42 -6.34 1.36 -15.04
N SER A 43 -6.99 2.08 -15.94
CA SER A 43 -7.27 3.49 -15.69
C SER A 43 -8.08 3.62 -14.40
N ALA A 44 -7.97 4.74 -13.71
CA ALA A 44 -8.74 4.99 -12.49
C ALA A 44 -10.26 4.80 -12.70
N ASP A 45 -10.72 4.90 -13.94
CA ASP A 45 -12.12 4.86 -14.37
C ASP A 45 -12.55 3.52 -15.00
N ASP A 46 -11.73 2.44 -14.91
CA ASP A 46 -12.13 1.14 -15.46
C ASP A 46 -13.28 0.54 -14.63
N PRO A 47 -14.49 0.41 -15.18
CA PRO A 47 -15.65 -0.12 -14.46
C PRO A 47 -15.51 -1.60 -14.08
N ASN A 48 -14.53 -2.31 -14.64
CA ASN A 48 -14.24 -3.72 -14.33
C ASN A 48 -13.25 -3.89 -13.19
N LYS A 49 -12.72 -2.83 -12.61
CA LYS A 49 -11.73 -2.84 -11.53
C LYS A 49 -12.17 -3.68 -10.33
N SER A 50 -13.43 -3.54 -9.92
CA SER A 50 -14.03 -4.31 -8.82
C SER A 50 -14.33 -5.78 -9.17
N GLN A 51 -14.23 -6.16 -10.45
CA GLN A 51 -14.48 -7.52 -10.93
C GLN A 51 -13.21 -8.34 -11.12
N LEU A 52 -12.03 -7.77 -11.00
CA LEU A 52 -10.76 -8.46 -11.22
C LEU A 52 -10.57 -9.69 -10.31
N TYR A 53 -11.10 -9.64 -9.08
CA TYR A 53 -10.92 -10.72 -8.11
C TYR A 53 -12.20 -11.01 -7.29
N PRO A 54 -13.36 -11.23 -7.90
CA PRO A 54 -14.66 -11.31 -7.22
C PRO A 54 -14.80 -12.50 -6.25
N SER A 55 -13.92 -13.48 -6.34
CA SER A 55 -13.93 -14.71 -5.52
C SER A 55 -12.79 -14.81 -4.52
N LYS A 56 -11.96 -13.77 -4.38
CA LYS A 56 -10.79 -13.78 -3.50
C LYS A 56 -11.13 -13.26 -2.11
N GLU A 57 -10.47 -13.82 -1.12
CA GLU A 57 -10.60 -13.38 0.26
C GLU A 57 -10.06 -11.96 0.43
N SER A 58 -10.80 -11.13 1.16
CA SER A 58 -10.44 -9.73 1.40
C SER A 58 -10.61 -9.36 2.86
N VAL A 59 -9.77 -8.44 3.33
CA VAL A 59 -9.84 -7.88 4.69
C VAL A 59 -9.75 -6.35 4.65
N TYR A 60 -10.31 -5.70 5.67
CA TYR A 60 -10.26 -4.26 5.85
C TYR A 60 -9.37 -3.92 7.03
N LEU A 61 -8.34 -3.11 6.81
CA LEU A 61 -7.43 -2.66 7.85
C LEU A 61 -7.71 -1.20 8.21
N PRO A 62 -7.91 -0.89 9.50
CA PRO A 62 -8.14 0.48 9.94
C PRO A 62 -6.86 1.31 9.87
N LEU A 63 -6.95 2.52 9.36
CA LEU A 63 -5.87 3.51 9.35
C LEU A 63 -5.83 4.37 10.61
N PHE A 64 -6.73 4.10 11.55
CA PHE A 64 -6.92 4.79 12.84
C PHE A 64 -7.02 3.79 13.99
N SER A 65 -7.13 4.26 15.21
CA SER A 65 -7.38 3.39 16.37
C SER A 65 -8.89 3.17 16.55
N GLU A 66 -9.40 2.00 16.22
CA GLU A 66 -10.80 1.64 16.45
C GLU A 66 -11.16 1.71 17.94
N LYS A 67 -10.23 1.34 18.83
CA LYS A 67 -10.45 1.37 20.29
C LYS A 67 -10.73 2.78 20.82
N THR A 68 -10.12 3.81 20.24
CA THR A 68 -10.25 5.20 20.73
C THR A 68 -11.02 6.09 19.77
N GLY A 69 -11.29 5.63 18.56
CA GLY A 69 -11.89 6.45 17.49
C GLY A 69 -10.98 7.59 17.00
N LYS A 70 -9.67 7.53 17.25
CA LYS A 70 -8.72 8.63 16.96
C LYS A 70 -7.54 8.17 16.15
N MET A 71 -6.90 9.10 15.45
CA MET A 71 -5.60 8.87 14.85
C MET A 71 -4.53 8.63 15.93
N HIS A 72 -3.60 7.74 15.62
CA HIS A 72 -2.41 7.57 16.44
C HIS A 72 -1.46 8.75 16.24
N ASN A 73 -0.95 9.34 17.32
CA ASN A 73 -0.03 10.47 17.21
C ASN A 73 1.35 10.08 16.69
N ARG A 74 1.82 8.85 16.97
CA ARG A 74 3.20 8.38 16.68
C ARG A 74 3.22 6.90 16.29
N ALA A 75 2.18 6.42 15.60
CA ALA A 75 2.04 5.04 15.12
C ALA A 75 1.20 5.02 13.84
N GLY A 76 1.16 3.91 13.12
CA GLY A 76 0.45 3.80 11.85
C GLY A 76 0.97 4.81 10.84
N LEU A 77 0.08 5.56 10.20
CA LEU A 77 0.45 6.61 9.24
C LEU A 77 1.30 7.74 9.84
N ASN A 78 1.30 7.87 11.17
CA ASN A 78 2.07 8.87 11.92
C ASN A 78 3.31 8.29 12.63
N TRP A 79 3.79 7.13 12.21
CA TRP A 79 4.97 6.53 12.84
C TRP A 79 6.22 7.41 12.75
N GLY A 80 6.38 8.10 11.62
CA GLY A 80 7.47 9.05 11.38
C GLY A 80 7.43 10.32 12.25
N GLN A 81 6.31 10.58 12.96
CA GLN A 81 6.21 11.72 13.89
C GLN A 81 6.94 11.50 15.22
N ARG A 82 7.68 10.40 15.34
CA ARG A 82 8.61 10.16 16.45
C ARG A 82 9.91 10.93 16.19
N GLU A 83 10.50 11.45 17.27
CA GLU A 83 11.78 12.13 17.21
C GLU A 83 12.87 11.26 16.55
N GLY A 84 13.69 11.84 15.70
CA GLY A 84 14.78 11.17 14.98
C GLY A 84 14.36 10.29 13.80
N ARG A 85 13.07 10.28 13.40
CA ARG A 85 12.59 9.54 12.22
C ARG A 85 12.32 10.46 11.03
N ASN A 86 12.35 9.88 9.82
CA ASN A 86 11.80 10.56 8.66
C ASN A 86 10.28 10.73 8.89
N PRO A 87 9.73 11.95 8.76
CA PRO A 87 8.32 12.22 9.08
C PRO A 87 7.33 11.49 8.18
N ASN A 88 7.76 10.98 7.02
CA ASN A 88 6.92 10.16 6.16
C ASN A 88 6.87 8.68 6.55
N GLN A 89 7.71 8.20 7.45
CA GLN A 89 7.65 6.79 7.84
C GLN A 89 6.27 6.40 8.37
N ALA A 90 5.74 5.31 7.82
CA ALA A 90 4.44 4.79 8.15
C ALA A 90 4.42 3.25 8.12
N TYR A 91 3.40 2.67 8.70
CA TYR A 91 3.04 1.28 8.55
C TYR A 91 1.52 1.12 8.62
N ILE A 92 0.98 0.02 8.11
CA ILE A 92 -0.43 -0.33 8.25
C ILE A 92 -0.56 -1.33 9.41
N HIS A 93 -1.41 -1.02 10.38
CA HIS A 93 -1.65 -1.92 11.53
C HIS A 93 -2.50 -3.11 11.12
N ILE A 94 -2.07 -4.32 11.55
CA ILE A 94 -2.84 -5.55 11.37
C ILE A 94 -3.53 -5.90 12.71
N PRO A 95 -4.87 -5.86 12.80
CA PRO A 95 -5.61 -6.39 13.92
C PRO A 95 -5.26 -7.86 14.20
N LYS A 96 -5.31 -8.27 15.45
CA LYS A 96 -4.83 -9.61 15.88
C LYS A 96 -5.53 -10.75 15.14
N GLU A 97 -6.81 -10.63 14.91
CA GLU A 97 -7.67 -11.59 14.22
C GLU A 97 -7.40 -11.74 12.73
N LEU A 98 -6.74 -10.74 12.11
CA LEU A 98 -6.43 -10.72 10.68
C LEU A 98 -4.97 -11.09 10.36
N ARG A 99 -4.15 -11.43 11.35
CA ARG A 99 -2.73 -11.70 11.13
C ARG A 99 -2.46 -12.92 10.25
N ASN A 100 -3.30 -13.94 10.34
CA ASN A 100 -3.19 -15.16 9.53
C ASN A 100 -3.57 -14.94 8.05
N PHE A 101 -4.12 -13.78 7.71
CA PHE A 101 -4.42 -13.42 6.32
C PHE A 101 -3.17 -13.08 5.52
N PHE A 102 -2.14 -12.56 6.19
CA PHE A 102 -0.87 -12.15 5.59
C PHE A 102 0.21 -13.22 5.78
N PRO A 103 1.32 -13.14 5.01
CA PRO A 103 2.44 -14.06 5.17
C PRO A 103 3.06 -14.01 6.57
N ASP A 104 3.86 -15.02 6.88
CA ASP A 104 4.61 -15.06 8.13
C ASP A 104 5.57 -13.86 8.26
N ARG A 105 5.83 -13.46 9.51
CA ARG A 105 6.69 -12.33 9.82
C ARG A 105 8.06 -12.44 9.13
N GLY A 106 8.42 -11.38 8.41
CA GLY A 106 9.71 -11.26 7.72
C GLY A 106 9.73 -11.89 6.32
N GLN A 107 8.65 -12.54 5.89
CA GLN A 107 8.51 -12.98 4.49
C GLN A 107 8.07 -11.79 3.63
N PRO A 108 8.79 -11.46 2.56
CA PRO A 108 8.39 -10.41 1.64
C PRO A 108 7.18 -10.84 0.81
N PHE A 109 6.32 -9.89 0.50
CA PHE A 109 5.18 -10.07 -0.40
C PHE A 109 4.90 -8.80 -1.19
N SER A 110 4.31 -8.99 -2.35
CA SER A 110 3.98 -7.94 -3.30
C SER A 110 2.61 -7.35 -3.02
N VAL A 111 2.49 -6.04 -3.12
CA VAL A 111 1.21 -5.34 -3.00
C VAL A 111 1.06 -4.40 -4.20
N LEU A 112 0.05 -4.65 -5.04
CA LEU A 112 -0.34 -3.75 -6.11
C LEU A 112 -1.54 -2.91 -5.64
N THR A 113 -1.45 -1.59 -5.78
CA THR A 113 -2.55 -0.71 -5.40
C THR A 113 -3.58 -0.56 -6.53
N ASN A 114 -4.79 -0.10 -6.15
CA ASN A 114 -5.86 0.18 -7.11
C ASN A 114 -5.56 1.31 -8.11
N ASP A 115 -4.55 2.11 -7.87
CA ASP A 115 -4.03 3.14 -8.79
C ASP A 115 -2.70 2.73 -9.46
N GLY A 116 -2.36 1.44 -9.38
CA GLY A 116 -1.21 0.86 -10.09
C GLY A 116 0.14 1.06 -9.41
N PHE A 117 0.17 1.56 -8.16
CA PHE A 117 1.42 1.74 -7.45
C PHE A 117 1.87 0.41 -6.78
N PRO A 118 3.06 -0.12 -7.08
CA PRO A 118 3.55 -1.36 -6.49
C PRO A 118 4.33 -1.10 -5.19
N PHE A 119 4.17 -2.02 -4.22
CA PHE A 119 5.02 -2.08 -3.02
C PHE A 119 5.57 -3.47 -2.82
N VAL A 120 6.77 -3.57 -2.26
CA VAL A 120 7.27 -4.80 -1.63
C VAL A 120 7.18 -4.62 -0.11
N CYS A 121 6.42 -5.48 0.52
CA CYS A 121 6.05 -5.40 1.93
C CYS A 121 6.57 -6.59 2.71
N VAL A 122 6.61 -6.41 4.03
CA VAL A 122 6.80 -7.49 5.01
C VAL A 122 5.83 -7.31 6.16
N VAL A 123 5.43 -8.43 6.75
CA VAL A 123 4.82 -8.40 8.09
C VAL A 123 5.94 -8.19 9.11
N ALA A 124 5.86 -7.14 9.88
CA ALA A 124 6.89 -6.67 10.80
C ALA A 124 6.36 -6.44 12.22
N GLN A 125 7.25 -5.96 13.08
CA GLN A 125 7.05 -5.68 14.50
C GLN A 125 6.69 -6.92 15.33
N ASP A 126 6.57 -6.72 16.65
CA ASP A 126 6.25 -7.82 17.56
C ASP A 126 4.87 -8.40 17.25
N GLU A 127 4.78 -9.71 17.28
CA GLU A 127 3.58 -10.48 16.97
C GLU A 127 2.99 -10.25 15.56
N GLY A 128 3.76 -9.71 14.61
CA GLY A 128 3.29 -9.51 13.23
C GLY A 128 2.15 -8.48 13.11
N LYS A 129 2.20 -7.40 13.85
CA LYS A 129 1.12 -6.41 13.94
C LYS A 129 1.19 -5.27 12.91
N ALA A 130 2.16 -5.29 12.00
CA ALA A 130 2.38 -4.20 11.04
C ALA A 130 2.75 -4.74 9.66
N ILE A 131 2.23 -4.10 8.62
CA ILE A 131 2.75 -4.18 7.26
C ILE A 131 3.67 -2.99 7.06
N GLU A 132 4.92 -3.25 6.71
CA GLU A 132 5.94 -2.25 6.41
C GLU A 132 6.51 -2.48 5.01
N THR A 133 6.93 -1.41 4.32
CA THR A 133 7.67 -1.50 3.06
C THR A 133 9.13 -1.89 3.34
N THR A 134 9.73 -2.75 2.49
CA THR A 134 11.04 -3.36 2.77
C THR A 134 12.21 -2.41 2.62
N TYR A 135 12.20 -1.57 1.59
CA TYR A 135 13.34 -0.71 1.26
C TYR A 135 13.31 0.63 1.99
N ASN A 136 12.15 1.22 2.07
CA ASN A 136 11.98 2.55 2.64
C ASN A 136 10.61 2.68 3.31
N ASN A 137 10.60 2.64 4.63
CA ASN A 137 9.37 2.77 5.43
C ASN A 137 8.61 4.10 5.21
N SER A 138 9.16 5.03 4.42
CA SER A 138 8.47 6.26 4.04
C SER A 138 7.51 6.08 2.87
N GLU A 139 7.62 5.03 2.07
CA GLU A 139 6.81 4.83 0.86
C GLU A 139 5.31 4.80 1.15
N PHE A 140 4.86 4.06 2.16
CA PHE A 140 3.46 4.10 2.56
C PHE A 140 3.02 5.48 3.03
N GLY A 141 3.86 6.15 3.80
CA GLY A 141 3.53 7.47 4.32
C GLY A 141 3.44 8.53 3.21
N GLU A 142 4.28 8.45 2.21
CA GLU A 142 4.24 9.32 1.03
C GLU A 142 3.01 9.02 0.18
N TYR A 143 2.75 7.73 -0.08
CA TYR A 143 1.56 7.29 -0.81
C TYR A 143 0.27 7.81 -0.17
N PHE A 144 0.06 7.55 1.12
CA PHE A 144 -1.17 7.98 1.80
C PHE A 144 -1.29 9.51 1.88
N ARG A 145 -0.18 10.26 2.11
CA ARG A 145 -0.23 11.71 2.11
C ARG A 145 -0.61 12.28 0.75
N ASN A 146 -0.04 11.75 -0.32
CA ASN A 146 -0.40 12.14 -1.68
C ASN A 146 -1.88 11.86 -1.98
N LYS A 147 -2.39 10.68 -1.60
CA LYS A 147 -3.82 10.33 -1.75
C LYS A 147 -4.74 11.26 -0.95
N LEU A 148 -4.32 11.66 0.22
CA LEU A 148 -5.06 12.58 1.11
C LEU A 148 -4.91 14.05 0.71
N GLY A 149 -4.05 14.38 -0.26
CA GLY A 149 -3.74 15.77 -0.66
C GLY A 149 -2.97 16.55 0.40
N LEU A 150 -2.17 15.87 1.21
CA LEU A 150 -1.35 16.47 2.26
C LEU A 150 0.09 16.68 1.79
N GLU A 151 0.75 17.70 2.32
CA GLU A 151 2.18 17.88 2.14
C GLU A 151 2.95 16.72 2.80
N LEU A 152 4.06 16.31 2.17
CA LEU A 152 4.93 15.26 2.71
C LEU A 152 5.44 15.65 4.10
N GLY A 153 5.47 14.69 5.00
CA GLY A 153 5.87 14.90 6.40
C GLY A 153 4.78 15.44 7.31
N THR A 154 3.64 15.89 6.78
CA THR A 154 2.51 16.36 7.58
C THR A 154 1.93 15.23 8.42
N LYS A 155 1.58 15.53 9.66
CA LYS A 155 0.82 14.61 10.51
C LYS A 155 -0.56 14.38 9.93
N VAL A 156 -0.96 13.13 9.79
CA VAL A 156 -2.31 12.75 9.33
C VAL A 156 -3.27 12.81 10.51
N GLU A 157 -4.37 13.52 10.36
CA GLU A 157 -5.46 13.61 11.35
C GLU A 157 -6.68 12.79 10.88
N LEU A 158 -7.61 12.51 11.78
CA LEU A 158 -8.79 11.72 11.44
C LEU A 158 -9.67 12.44 10.41
N GLU A 159 -9.73 13.77 10.51
CA GLU A 159 -10.46 14.64 9.59
C GLU A 159 -9.94 14.55 8.15
N ASP A 160 -8.67 14.21 7.95
CA ASP A 160 -8.10 14.03 6.60
C ASP A 160 -8.63 12.75 5.97
N LEU A 161 -8.73 11.65 6.74
CA LEU A 161 -9.37 10.41 6.29
C LEU A 161 -10.86 10.62 6.00
N ASP A 162 -11.55 11.40 6.86
CA ASP A 162 -12.96 11.71 6.67
C ASP A 162 -13.23 12.56 5.42
N LYS A 163 -12.39 13.56 5.17
CA LYS A 163 -12.45 14.37 3.93
C LYS A 163 -12.17 13.53 2.69
N PHE A 164 -11.24 12.60 2.78
CA PHE A 164 -10.98 11.65 1.70
C PHE A 164 -12.17 10.70 1.48
N GLY A 165 -12.87 10.33 2.54
CA GLY A 165 -14.06 9.47 2.49
C GLY A 165 -13.79 7.99 2.74
N SER A 166 -12.62 7.66 3.32
CA SER A 166 -12.33 6.31 3.80
C SER A 166 -11.35 6.33 4.97
N ARG A 167 -11.67 5.57 6.02
CA ARG A 167 -10.81 5.33 7.19
C ARG A 167 -10.13 3.95 7.15
N TYR A 168 -10.42 3.15 6.12
CA TYR A 168 -9.95 1.78 5.96
C TYR A 168 -9.25 1.62 4.63
N VAL A 169 -8.35 0.68 4.59
CA VAL A 169 -7.75 0.17 3.37
C VAL A 169 -8.14 -1.30 3.22
N LYS A 170 -8.53 -1.71 2.01
CA LYS A 170 -8.91 -3.08 1.73
C LYS A 170 -7.72 -3.83 1.12
N PHE A 171 -7.45 -5.02 1.61
CA PHE A 171 -6.50 -5.95 1.02
C PHE A 171 -7.24 -7.18 0.50
N THR A 172 -6.97 -7.55 -0.74
CA THR A 172 -7.44 -8.78 -1.37
C THR A 172 -6.25 -9.69 -1.60
N LYS A 173 -6.31 -10.92 -1.08
CA LYS A 173 -5.25 -11.92 -1.29
C LYS A 173 -5.40 -12.52 -2.69
N ILE A 174 -4.37 -12.36 -3.54
CA ILE A 174 -4.30 -12.93 -4.87
C ILE A 174 -3.72 -14.33 -4.80
N ASP A 175 -2.59 -14.47 -4.11
CA ASP A 175 -1.99 -15.75 -3.72
C ASP A 175 -1.18 -15.58 -2.42
N GLU A 176 -0.24 -16.48 -2.12
CA GLU A 176 0.53 -16.45 -0.88
C GLU A 176 1.53 -15.28 -0.81
N GLU A 177 1.95 -14.74 -1.96
CA GLU A 177 2.96 -13.69 -2.07
C GLU A 177 2.43 -12.41 -2.73
N GLU A 178 1.20 -12.42 -3.25
CA GLU A 178 0.62 -11.30 -3.98
C GLU A 178 -0.70 -10.82 -3.37
N TYR A 179 -0.79 -9.51 -3.15
CA TYR A 179 -1.96 -8.83 -2.61
C TYR A 179 -2.33 -7.64 -3.45
N TYR A 180 -3.63 -7.35 -3.50
CA TYR A 180 -4.17 -6.14 -4.09
C TYR A 180 -4.67 -5.22 -2.99
N MET A 181 -4.25 -3.97 -3.00
CA MET A 181 -4.61 -2.95 -2.00
C MET A 181 -5.49 -1.88 -2.62
N GLU A 182 -6.66 -1.67 -2.05
CA GLU A 182 -7.60 -0.64 -2.48
C GLU A 182 -7.70 0.43 -1.39
N TYR A 183 -7.35 1.66 -1.74
CA TYR A 183 -7.58 2.84 -0.91
C TYR A 183 -8.28 3.91 -1.75
N GLU A 184 -9.59 3.95 -1.62
CA GLU A 184 -10.46 4.84 -2.38
C GLU A 184 -11.66 5.29 -1.53
N ARG A 185 -12.41 6.26 -2.05
CA ARG A 185 -13.60 6.79 -1.37
C ARG A 185 -14.67 5.72 -1.23
N GLY A 186 -15.35 5.71 -0.10
CA GLY A 186 -16.46 4.79 0.16
C GLY A 186 -16.06 3.42 0.70
N ILE A 187 -14.78 3.11 0.84
CA ILE A 187 -14.34 1.88 1.51
C ILE A 187 -14.65 2.01 3.02
N ASN A 188 -15.67 1.29 3.47
CA ASN A 188 -16.10 1.22 4.86
C ASN A 188 -16.27 -0.24 5.28
N PHE A 189 -16.05 -0.53 6.55
CA PHE A 189 -16.19 -1.87 7.13
C PHE A 189 -17.60 -2.48 7.01
N SER A 190 -18.62 -1.67 6.71
CA SER A 190 -20.03 -2.09 6.63
C SER A 190 -20.42 -2.89 5.38
N ASP A 191 -19.52 -3.05 4.40
CA ASP A 191 -19.88 -3.64 3.10
C ASP A 191 -19.75 -5.17 3.04
N ASN A 192 -19.48 -5.82 4.20
CA ASN A 192 -19.34 -7.28 4.31
C ASN A 192 -20.13 -7.89 5.48
N GLN A 193 -21.42 -7.53 5.69
CA GLN A 193 -22.35 -8.30 6.50
C GLN A 193 -23.46 -8.92 5.67
#